data_d95255e8abfdc90995cbc4c5c3615bfd
#
_entry.id   d95255e8abfdc90995cbc4c5c3615bfd
#
_cell.length_a   1.000
_cell.length_b   1.000
_cell.length_c   1.000
_cell.angle_alpha   90.00
_cell.angle_beta   90.00
_cell.angle_gamma   90.00
#
_symmetry.space_group_name_H-M   'P 1'
#
loop_
_entity.id
_entity.type
_entity.pdbx_description
1 polymer ?
#
loop_
_entity_poly.entity_id
_entity_poly.type
_entity_poly.pdbx_seq_one_letter_code
_entity_poly.pdbx_strand_id
1 'polypeptide(L)'
;MNVLLMAYGTPYAPEEVEPYYTDIRRGRRPSEELLKELAERYEAIGKSPLNEITLAQAVRLQALLNLEAPPHPKRLLGPFPPRAPHGPARVYVGTKHWHPSIGEAVAAMHEDGVRRAVAIVAAPHYSLRSVAEYREKVDSALKTLPEPIDFVWVESYEAHPGLIAAYARRLEEVIWRLKNPGKAAYVFTAHSIPLSAVEKGDPYPRQVEKTAELIAKKLALPRFHVAYQSAGRTPEPWLGPDINELLRTLKEEGYEEVAVQAVGFPADHLEVFYDLDLEAQATARELGLRLLRARSLNADLDYIQVLKDLVEAAWPR
;
A
#
# COMPACT_ATOMS: atom_id res chain seq x y z
N MET A 1 -22.18 -6.72 -8.34
CA MET A 1 -21.08 -6.99 -7.36
C MET A 1 -20.80 -5.73 -6.56
N ASN A 2 -20.65 -5.84 -5.23
CA ASN A 2 -20.25 -4.71 -4.40
C ASN A 2 -18.87 -4.98 -3.80
N VAL A 3 -18.04 -3.96 -3.70
CA VAL A 3 -16.66 -4.06 -3.22
C VAL A 3 -16.42 -2.98 -2.18
N LEU A 4 -15.81 -3.34 -1.06
CA LEU A 4 -15.21 -2.41 -0.11
C LEU A 4 -13.69 -2.43 -0.36
N LEU A 5 -13.18 -1.43 -1.05
CA LEU A 5 -11.74 -1.21 -1.26
C LEU A 5 -11.21 -0.37 -0.10
N MET A 6 -10.24 -0.92 0.63
CA MET A 6 -9.71 -0.26 1.81
C MET A 6 -8.25 0.14 1.63
N ALA A 7 -7.90 1.30 2.20
CA ALA A 7 -6.54 1.82 2.25
C ALA A 7 -6.24 2.48 3.60
N TYR A 8 -4.99 2.85 3.83
CA TYR A 8 -4.56 3.44 5.10
C TYR A 8 -5.20 4.80 5.35
N GLY A 9 -5.26 5.64 4.31
CA GLY A 9 -5.70 7.03 4.39
C GLY A 9 -4.56 7.98 4.71
N THR A 10 -4.76 9.26 4.42
CA THR A 10 -3.79 10.33 4.66
C THR A 10 -4.54 11.64 4.85
N PRO A 11 -4.03 12.61 5.66
CA PRO A 11 -4.65 13.93 5.76
C PRO A 11 -4.60 14.67 4.43
N TYR A 12 -5.57 15.50 4.17
CA TYR A 12 -5.64 16.35 2.97
C TYR A 12 -4.90 17.68 3.14
N ALA A 13 -4.77 18.15 4.39
CA ALA A 13 -4.23 19.45 4.74
C ALA A 13 -3.38 19.38 6.03
N PRO A 14 -2.45 20.33 6.24
CA PRO A 14 -1.57 20.32 7.41
C PRO A 14 -2.30 20.33 8.75
N GLU A 15 -3.41 21.05 8.86
CA GLU A 15 -4.25 21.14 10.06
C GLU A 15 -4.92 19.80 10.44
N GLU A 16 -4.97 18.86 9.53
CA GLU A 16 -5.55 17.53 9.73
C GLU A 16 -4.52 16.50 10.26
N VAL A 17 -3.24 16.86 10.32
CA VAL A 17 -2.15 15.95 10.75
C VAL A 17 -2.34 15.51 12.21
N GLU A 18 -2.73 16.42 13.09
CA GLU A 18 -2.94 16.08 14.52
C GLU A 18 -4.11 15.10 14.71
N PRO A 19 -5.34 15.35 14.20
CA PRO A 19 -6.43 14.37 14.34
C PRO A 19 -6.12 13.04 13.66
N TYR A 20 -5.48 13.05 12.49
CA TYR A 20 -5.03 11.86 11.80
C TYR A 20 -4.04 11.03 12.65
N TYR A 21 -3.02 11.67 13.21
CA TYR A 21 -2.02 10.97 14.02
C TYR A 21 -2.62 10.49 15.35
N THR A 22 -3.60 11.21 15.89
CA THR A 22 -4.36 10.80 17.07
C THR A 22 -5.16 9.52 16.80
N ASP A 23 -5.79 9.39 15.62
CA ASP A 23 -6.51 8.15 15.24
C ASP A 23 -5.53 6.96 15.11
N ILE A 24 -4.38 7.13 14.46
CA ILE A 24 -3.33 6.11 14.37
C ILE A 24 -2.92 5.63 15.78
N ARG A 25 -2.87 6.53 16.74
CA ARG A 25 -2.51 6.25 18.13
C ARG A 25 -3.71 5.82 19.01
N ARG A 26 -4.81 5.42 18.36
CA ARG A 26 -6.04 4.92 19.02
C ARG A 26 -6.63 5.95 20.02
N GLY A 27 -6.71 7.21 19.60
CA GLY A 27 -7.25 8.33 20.39
C GLY A 27 -6.27 8.98 21.36
N ARG A 28 -5.01 8.54 21.41
CA ARG A 28 -3.98 9.16 22.25
C ARG A 28 -3.30 10.29 21.50
N ARG A 29 -3.50 11.52 21.95
CA ARG A 29 -2.82 12.68 21.35
C ARG A 29 -1.30 12.46 21.32
N PRO A 30 -0.62 12.64 20.18
CA PRO A 30 0.84 12.60 20.10
C PRO A 30 1.47 13.77 20.86
N SER A 31 2.76 13.64 21.22
CA SER A 31 3.52 14.79 21.75
C SER A 31 3.74 15.85 20.67
N GLU A 32 4.00 17.08 21.08
CA GLU A 32 4.28 18.19 20.15
C GLU A 32 5.50 17.87 19.25
N GLU A 33 6.50 17.17 19.78
CA GLU A 33 7.66 16.73 19.02
C GLU A 33 7.30 15.75 17.91
N LEU A 34 6.47 14.75 18.22
CA LEU A 34 5.99 13.77 17.23
C LEU A 34 5.07 14.40 16.17
N LEU A 35 4.26 15.39 16.58
CA LEU A 35 3.42 16.14 15.64
C LEU A 35 4.27 16.98 14.70
N LYS A 36 5.25 17.70 15.25
CA LYS A 36 6.17 18.52 14.45
C LYS A 36 6.91 17.66 13.43
N GLU A 37 7.46 16.55 13.87
CA GLU A 37 8.17 15.64 12.97
C GLU A 37 7.30 15.12 11.84
N LEU A 38 6.07 14.67 12.14
CA LEU A 38 5.15 14.18 11.10
C LEU A 38 4.74 15.32 10.15
N ALA A 39 4.50 16.53 10.67
CA ALA A 39 4.21 17.70 9.85
C ALA A 39 5.38 18.06 8.91
N GLU A 40 6.63 18.05 9.41
CA GLU A 40 7.83 18.28 8.61
C GLU A 40 8.00 17.24 7.50
N ARG A 41 7.66 15.95 7.75
CA ARG A 41 7.66 14.92 6.71
C ARG A 41 6.63 15.20 5.61
N TYR A 42 5.40 15.62 5.96
CA TYR A 42 4.39 16.04 4.99
C TYR A 42 4.82 17.27 4.20
N GLU A 43 5.42 18.27 4.86
CA GLU A 43 5.94 19.47 4.20
C GLU A 43 7.06 19.11 3.20
N ALA A 44 7.98 18.22 3.58
CA ALA A 44 9.10 17.79 2.75
C ALA A 44 8.66 17.11 1.45
N ILE A 45 7.54 16.36 1.46
CA ILE A 45 7.00 15.72 0.25
C ILE A 45 5.96 16.58 -0.47
N GLY A 46 5.52 17.68 0.12
CA GLY A 46 4.43 18.56 -0.35
C GLY A 46 3.04 18.01 -0.07
N LYS A 47 2.71 16.82 -0.54
CA LYS A 47 1.40 16.17 -0.33
C LYS A 47 1.49 14.67 -0.59
N SER A 48 0.85 13.88 0.28
CA SER A 48 0.67 12.45 0.03
C SER A 48 -0.49 12.24 -0.98
N PRO A 49 -0.27 11.53 -2.10
CA PRO A 49 -1.29 11.28 -3.11
C PRO A 49 -2.19 10.07 -2.80
N LEU A 50 -2.08 9.46 -1.62
CA LEU A 50 -2.68 8.16 -1.33
C LEU A 50 -4.21 8.13 -1.50
N ASN A 51 -4.91 9.17 -1.02
CA ASN A 51 -6.36 9.22 -1.12
C ASN A 51 -6.83 9.34 -2.57
N GLU A 52 -6.18 10.19 -3.37
CA GLU A 52 -6.46 10.36 -4.78
C GLU A 52 -6.16 9.09 -5.58
N ILE A 53 -5.06 8.40 -5.26
CA ILE A 53 -4.72 7.10 -5.88
C ILE A 53 -5.77 6.06 -5.53
N THR A 54 -6.16 5.95 -4.25
CA THR A 54 -7.17 4.99 -3.81
C THR A 54 -8.52 5.24 -4.49
N LEU A 55 -8.94 6.49 -4.59
CA LEU A 55 -10.16 6.84 -5.31
C LEU A 55 -10.06 6.49 -6.80
N ALA A 56 -8.91 6.78 -7.43
CA ALA A 56 -8.67 6.40 -8.82
C ALA A 56 -8.69 4.87 -9.02
N GLN A 57 -8.14 4.10 -8.08
CA GLN A 57 -8.24 2.64 -8.06
C GLN A 57 -9.70 2.18 -8.03
N ALA A 58 -10.49 2.73 -7.11
CA ALA A 58 -11.89 2.36 -6.95
C ALA A 58 -12.73 2.66 -8.21
N VAL A 59 -12.55 3.86 -8.80
CA VAL A 59 -13.27 4.26 -10.00
C VAL A 59 -12.90 3.40 -11.20
N ARG A 60 -11.61 3.11 -11.39
CA ARG A 60 -11.16 2.25 -12.49
C ARG A 60 -11.59 0.80 -12.29
N LEU A 61 -11.54 0.28 -11.05
CA LEU A 61 -12.04 -1.04 -10.73
C LEU A 61 -13.54 -1.16 -11.02
N GLN A 62 -14.34 -0.18 -10.58
CA GLN A 62 -15.77 -0.15 -10.85
C GLN A 62 -16.06 -0.15 -12.36
N ALA A 63 -15.32 0.66 -13.13
CA ALA A 63 -15.45 0.70 -14.59
C ALA A 63 -15.13 -0.66 -15.23
N LEU A 64 -14.03 -1.30 -14.83
CA LEU A 64 -13.67 -2.63 -15.33
C LEU A 64 -14.68 -3.72 -14.95
N LEU A 65 -15.21 -3.70 -13.73
CA LEU A 65 -16.25 -4.63 -13.28
C LEU A 65 -17.58 -4.46 -14.05
N ASN A 66 -17.84 -3.26 -14.55
CA ASN A 66 -19.02 -2.95 -15.38
C ASN A 66 -18.72 -2.98 -16.88
N LEU A 67 -17.53 -3.37 -17.30
CA LEU A 67 -17.08 -3.36 -18.70
C LEU A 67 -17.19 -1.96 -19.35
N GLU A 68 -17.01 -0.91 -18.57
CA GLU A 68 -17.00 0.47 -19.01
C GLU A 68 -15.59 0.98 -19.30
N ALA A 69 -15.45 1.96 -20.18
CA ALA A 69 -14.17 2.64 -20.34
C ALA A 69 -13.82 3.42 -19.05
N PRO A 70 -12.63 3.25 -18.47
CA PRO A 70 -12.28 3.96 -17.24
C PRO A 70 -12.29 5.48 -17.44
N PRO A 71 -12.92 6.24 -16.53
CA PRO A 71 -13.00 7.69 -16.62
C PRO A 71 -11.62 8.35 -16.48
N HIS A 72 -11.48 9.54 -17.05
CA HIS A 72 -10.26 10.32 -16.90
C HIS A 72 -10.06 10.76 -15.44
N PRO A 73 -8.87 10.65 -14.86
CA PRO A 73 -8.59 10.95 -13.44
C PRO A 73 -9.06 12.33 -12.96
N LYS A 74 -9.03 13.34 -13.83
CA LYS A 74 -9.46 14.73 -13.49
C LYS A 74 -10.95 14.90 -13.23
N ARG A 75 -11.77 13.86 -13.44
CA ARG A 75 -13.24 13.91 -13.20
C ARG A 75 -13.66 13.26 -11.89
N LEU A 76 -12.71 12.89 -11.03
CA LEU A 76 -13.00 12.25 -9.75
C LEU A 76 -13.37 13.31 -8.72
N LEU A 77 -14.65 13.39 -8.40
CA LEU A 77 -15.20 14.29 -7.38
C LEU A 77 -15.91 13.47 -6.30
N GLY A 78 -15.54 13.71 -5.05
CA GLY A 78 -16.16 13.09 -3.88
C GLY A 78 -15.48 11.80 -3.39
N PRO A 79 -15.85 11.37 -2.17
CA PRO A 79 -15.19 10.27 -1.45
C PRO A 79 -15.55 8.87 -1.98
N PHE A 80 -16.63 8.74 -2.76
CA PHE A 80 -17.06 7.50 -3.36
C PHE A 80 -17.17 7.64 -4.88
N PRO A 81 -16.80 6.59 -5.65
CA PRO A 81 -17.08 6.57 -7.07
C PRO A 81 -18.58 6.75 -7.31
N PRO A 82 -18.97 7.54 -8.33
CA PRO A 82 -20.39 7.68 -8.68
C PRO A 82 -20.97 6.32 -9.06
N ARG A 83 -22.27 6.10 -8.81
CA ARG A 83 -22.96 4.92 -9.33
C ARG A 83 -22.83 4.89 -10.85
N ALA A 84 -22.39 3.75 -11.39
CA ALA A 84 -22.41 3.55 -12.82
C ALA A 84 -23.86 3.58 -13.31
N PRO A 85 -24.19 4.35 -14.35
CA PRO A 85 -25.58 4.51 -14.82
C PRO A 85 -26.27 3.19 -15.18
N HIS A 86 -25.52 2.19 -15.59
CA HIS A 86 -26.03 0.91 -16.10
C HIS A 86 -25.33 -0.33 -15.51
N GLY A 87 -24.43 -0.16 -14.55
CA GLY A 87 -23.61 -1.24 -14.03
C GLY A 87 -24.15 -1.84 -12.73
N PRO A 88 -24.08 -3.17 -12.57
CA PRO A 88 -24.46 -3.85 -11.33
C PRO A 88 -23.39 -3.81 -10.25
N ALA A 89 -22.17 -3.36 -10.58
CA ALA A 89 -21.04 -3.30 -9.64
C ALA A 89 -20.85 -1.89 -9.09
N ARG A 90 -20.58 -1.80 -7.77
CA ARG A 90 -20.16 -0.56 -7.10
C ARG A 90 -18.98 -0.82 -6.18
N VAL A 91 -18.00 0.09 -6.21
CA VAL A 91 -16.82 0.07 -5.35
C VAL A 91 -16.93 1.22 -4.33
N TYR A 92 -16.88 0.88 -3.05
CA TYR A 92 -16.85 1.82 -1.94
C TYR A 92 -15.43 1.91 -1.42
N VAL A 93 -15.00 3.11 -1.06
CA VAL A 93 -13.68 3.35 -0.47
C VAL A 93 -13.83 3.54 1.03
N GLY A 94 -13.04 2.81 1.82
CA GLY A 94 -12.94 3.00 3.26
C GLY A 94 -11.48 3.15 3.68
N THR A 95 -11.14 4.23 4.41
CA THR A 95 -9.79 4.40 4.92
C THR A 95 -9.71 4.01 6.40
N LYS A 96 -8.53 3.46 6.78
CA LYS A 96 -8.30 2.98 8.13
C LYS A 96 -8.19 4.13 9.14
N HIS A 97 -7.52 5.20 8.76
CA HIS A 97 -7.15 6.29 9.67
C HIS A 97 -7.63 7.67 9.24
N TRP A 98 -8.36 7.77 8.11
CA TRP A 98 -8.89 9.05 7.63
C TRP A 98 -10.29 8.89 7.03
N HIS A 99 -10.72 9.86 6.22
CA HIS A 99 -12.05 9.90 5.59
C HIS A 99 -11.99 9.65 4.08
N PRO A 100 -13.01 8.97 3.51
CA PRO A 100 -14.09 8.32 4.24
C PRO A 100 -13.55 7.15 5.07
N SER A 101 -13.95 7.09 6.32
CA SER A 101 -13.57 5.98 7.19
C SER A 101 -14.23 4.67 6.75
N ILE A 102 -13.68 3.54 7.19
CA ILE A 102 -14.31 2.22 6.97
C ILE A 102 -15.74 2.22 7.50
N GLY A 103 -16.00 2.84 8.66
CA GLY A 103 -17.34 2.95 9.22
C GLY A 103 -18.31 3.70 8.32
N GLU A 104 -17.90 4.86 7.78
CA GLU A 104 -18.70 5.65 6.84
C GLU A 104 -18.97 4.87 5.54
N ALA A 105 -17.97 4.14 5.04
CA ALA A 105 -18.14 3.31 3.85
C ALA A 105 -19.15 2.17 4.07
N VAL A 106 -19.05 1.47 5.21
CA VAL A 106 -19.97 0.38 5.57
C VAL A 106 -21.39 0.91 5.78
N ALA A 107 -21.56 2.08 6.40
CA ALA A 107 -22.85 2.73 6.54
C ALA A 107 -23.48 3.10 5.19
N ALA A 108 -22.69 3.70 4.28
CA ALA A 108 -23.15 4.02 2.92
C ALA A 108 -23.52 2.77 2.12
N MET A 109 -22.79 1.67 2.27
CA MET A 109 -23.13 0.38 1.67
C MET A 109 -24.49 -0.14 2.18
N HIS A 110 -24.73 -0.03 3.48
CA HIS A 110 -26.00 -0.44 4.08
C HIS A 110 -27.18 0.41 3.60
N GLU A 111 -27.01 1.74 3.55
CA GLU A 111 -28.01 2.68 3.02
C GLU A 111 -28.35 2.40 1.55
N ASP A 112 -27.37 1.99 0.75
CA ASP A 112 -27.56 1.54 -0.64
C ASP A 112 -28.20 0.15 -0.76
N GLY A 113 -28.54 -0.49 0.37
CA GLY A 113 -29.19 -1.81 0.38
C GLY A 113 -28.26 -2.98 0.08
N VAL A 114 -26.93 -2.79 0.22
CA VAL A 114 -25.96 -3.87 0.02
C VAL A 114 -26.13 -4.92 1.13
N ARG A 115 -26.23 -6.19 0.74
CA ARG A 115 -26.30 -7.33 1.68
C ARG A 115 -25.07 -8.23 1.61
N ARG A 116 -24.33 -8.16 0.51
CA ARG A 116 -23.09 -8.91 0.31
C ARG A 116 -22.07 -8.10 -0.48
N ALA A 117 -20.80 -8.19 -0.09
CA ALA A 117 -19.71 -7.52 -0.76
C ALA A 117 -18.38 -8.28 -0.63
N VAL A 118 -17.42 -7.95 -1.49
CA VAL A 118 -16.02 -8.35 -1.33
C VAL A 118 -15.28 -7.26 -0.58
N ALA A 119 -14.55 -7.62 0.47
CA ALA A 119 -13.65 -6.73 1.19
C ALA A 119 -12.20 -6.99 0.77
N ILE A 120 -11.50 -5.96 0.32
CA ILE A 120 -10.11 -6.04 -0.12
C ILE A 120 -9.32 -4.83 0.37
N VAL A 121 -8.12 -5.07 0.90
CA VAL A 121 -7.17 -4.00 1.23
C VAL A 121 -6.25 -3.78 0.03
N ALA A 122 -5.99 -2.52 -0.33
CA ALA A 122 -5.04 -2.15 -1.39
C ALA A 122 -3.57 -2.34 -0.95
N ALA A 123 -3.29 -3.48 -0.29
CA ALA A 123 -1.98 -3.91 0.17
C ALA A 123 -1.91 -5.44 0.06
N PRO A 124 -0.90 -6.03 -0.64
CA PRO A 124 -0.95 -7.43 -1.03
C PRO A 124 -0.60 -8.41 0.09
N HIS A 125 0.03 -7.95 1.16
CA HIS A 125 0.58 -8.79 2.22
C HIS A 125 -0.30 -8.73 3.47
N TYR A 126 -0.67 -9.90 3.99
CA TYR A 126 -1.39 -9.99 5.26
C TYR A 126 -0.45 -9.73 6.44
N SER A 127 -0.94 -9.00 7.42
CA SER A 127 -0.32 -8.86 8.73
C SER A 127 -1.37 -8.69 9.82
N LEU A 128 -1.07 -9.20 11.01
CA LEU A 128 -1.84 -8.94 12.23
C LEU A 128 -1.88 -7.45 12.58
N ARG A 129 -0.90 -6.67 12.11
CA ARG A 129 -0.78 -5.22 12.31
C ARG A 129 -1.34 -4.40 11.15
N SER A 130 -1.84 -5.07 10.13
CA SER A 130 -2.41 -4.42 8.95
C SER A 130 -3.79 -4.98 8.63
N VAL A 131 -3.91 -5.99 7.78
CA VAL A 131 -5.19 -6.51 7.28
C VAL A 131 -6.14 -6.93 8.42
N ALA A 132 -5.62 -7.53 9.50
CA ALA A 132 -6.44 -7.87 10.65
C ALA A 132 -7.09 -6.64 11.30
N GLU A 133 -6.38 -5.51 11.43
CA GLU A 133 -6.95 -4.28 12.00
C GLU A 133 -8.00 -3.62 11.09
N TYR A 134 -7.88 -3.77 9.75
CA TYR A 134 -8.96 -3.37 8.83
C TYR A 134 -10.22 -4.19 9.09
N ARG A 135 -10.07 -5.50 9.28
CA ARG A 135 -11.18 -6.39 9.60
C ARG A 135 -11.85 -6.00 10.91
N GLU A 136 -11.09 -5.72 11.95
CA GLU A 136 -11.63 -5.24 13.24
C GLU A 136 -12.48 -3.96 13.08
N LYS A 137 -12.05 -3.01 12.23
CA LYS A 137 -12.82 -1.80 11.94
C LYS A 137 -14.12 -2.09 11.18
N VAL A 138 -14.09 -3.01 10.21
CA VAL A 138 -15.31 -3.47 9.51
C VAL A 138 -16.25 -4.17 10.48
N ASP A 139 -15.76 -5.11 11.29
CA ASP A 139 -16.56 -5.84 12.28
C ASP A 139 -17.19 -4.91 13.32
N SER A 140 -16.47 -3.85 13.70
CA SER A 140 -16.99 -2.82 14.60
C SER A 140 -18.11 -2.00 13.96
N ALA A 141 -17.96 -1.65 12.68
CA ALA A 141 -19.01 -0.94 11.94
C ALA A 141 -20.25 -1.82 11.73
N LEU A 142 -20.09 -3.11 11.45
CA LEU A 142 -21.21 -4.04 11.29
C LEU A 142 -22.08 -4.18 12.52
N LYS A 143 -21.49 -4.06 13.73
CA LYS A 143 -22.24 -4.14 15.00
C LYS A 143 -23.21 -2.98 15.20
N THR A 144 -23.03 -1.87 14.48
CA THR A 144 -23.91 -0.70 14.54
C THR A 144 -25.08 -0.75 13.56
N LEU A 145 -25.07 -1.71 12.65
CA LEU A 145 -26.10 -1.85 11.62
C LEU A 145 -27.25 -2.75 12.09
N PRO A 146 -28.51 -2.44 11.73
CA PRO A 146 -29.64 -3.30 12.03
C PRO A 146 -29.58 -4.64 11.30
N GLU A 147 -29.00 -4.66 10.11
CA GLU A 147 -28.76 -5.87 9.31
C GLU A 147 -27.32 -5.86 8.80
N PRO A 148 -26.47 -6.85 9.19
CA PRO A 148 -25.07 -6.88 8.80
C PRO A 148 -24.92 -7.20 7.30
N ILE A 149 -23.83 -6.68 6.72
CA ILE A 149 -23.41 -7.02 5.35
C ILE A 149 -22.50 -8.24 5.44
N ASP A 150 -22.75 -9.24 4.60
CA ASP A 150 -21.91 -10.43 4.45
C ASP A 150 -20.67 -10.09 3.60
N PHE A 151 -19.47 -10.07 4.22
CA PHE A 151 -18.23 -9.78 3.53
C PHE A 151 -17.44 -11.04 3.21
N VAL A 152 -17.10 -11.23 1.93
CA VAL A 152 -16.08 -12.19 1.50
C VAL A 152 -14.74 -11.47 1.46
N TRP A 153 -13.75 -11.96 2.22
CA TRP A 153 -12.46 -11.31 2.38
C TRP A 153 -11.41 -11.81 1.41
N VAL A 154 -10.72 -10.88 0.75
CA VAL A 154 -9.43 -11.12 0.10
C VAL A 154 -8.35 -10.69 1.09
N GLU A 155 -7.77 -11.65 1.80
CA GLU A 155 -6.85 -11.37 2.92
C GLU A 155 -5.43 -11.08 2.45
N SER A 156 -4.97 -11.75 1.40
CA SER A 156 -3.65 -11.50 0.79
C SER A 156 -3.64 -11.92 -0.69
N TYR A 157 -2.73 -11.34 -1.45
CA TYR A 157 -2.56 -11.66 -2.88
C TYR A 157 -1.10 -11.47 -3.35
N GLU A 158 -0.16 -11.68 -2.45
CA GLU A 158 1.29 -11.48 -2.59
C GLU A 158 1.91 -12.27 -3.75
N ALA A 159 1.31 -13.40 -4.09
CA ALA A 159 1.77 -14.28 -5.16
C ALA A 159 0.90 -14.21 -6.44
N HIS A 160 -0.05 -13.27 -6.53
CA HIS A 160 -0.92 -13.16 -7.70
C HIS A 160 -0.09 -12.91 -8.98
N PRO A 161 -0.24 -13.74 -10.04
CA PRO A 161 0.62 -13.64 -11.23
C PRO A 161 0.60 -12.27 -11.91
N GLY A 162 -0.56 -11.61 -11.95
CA GLY A 162 -0.71 -10.25 -12.47
C GLY A 162 0.04 -9.21 -11.66
N LEU A 163 0.01 -9.34 -10.30
CA LEU A 163 0.76 -8.46 -9.40
C LEU A 163 2.27 -8.59 -9.63
N ILE A 164 2.76 -9.84 -9.67
CA ILE A 164 4.17 -10.12 -9.95
C ILE A 164 4.59 -9.57 -11.31
N ALA A 165 3.75 -9.73 -12.33
CA ALA A 165 4.02 -9.19 -13.66
C ALA A 165 4.04 -7.66 -13.68
N ALA A 166 3.15 -7.01 -12.93
CA ALA A 166 3.10 -5.55 -12.82
C ALA A 166 4.36 -5.01 -12.13
N TYR A 167 4.75 -5.56 -11.00
CA TYR A 167 6.00 -5.18 -10.31
C TYR A 167 7.24 -5.45 -11.16
N ALA A 168 7.31 -6.61 -11.82
CA ALA A 168 8.44 -6.94 -12.69
C ALA A 168 8.62 -5.90 -13.80
N ARG A 169 7.54 -5.46 -14.46
CA ARG A 169 7.63 -4.39 -15.48
C ARG A 169 8.18 -3.08 -14.91
N ARG A 170 7.78 -2.67 -13.69
CA ARG A 170 8.29 -1.44 -13.05
C ARG A 170 9.78 -1.55 -12.74
N LEU A 171 10.21 -2.70 -12.25
CA LEU A 171 11.62 -2.93 -11.96
C LEU A 171 12.45 -3.02 -13.24
N GLU A 172 11.93 -3.63 -14.29
CA GLU A 172 12.59 -3.72 -15.60
C GLU A 172 12.86 -2.33 -16.20
N GLU A 173 11.90 -1.37 -16.07
CA GLU A 173 12.10 0.04 -16.47
C GLU A 173 13.31 0.67 -15.76
N VAL A 174 13.59 0.26 -14.52
CA VAL A 174 14.77 0.72 -13.76
C VAL A 174 16.03 -0.01 -14.20
N ILE A 175 15.95 -1.32 -14.41
CA ILE A 175 17.09 -2.15 -14.86
C ILE A 175 17.69 -1.58 -16.17
N TRP A 176 16.86 -1.18 -17.11
CA TRP A 176 17.33 -0.57 -18.37
C TRP A 176 18.04 0.78 -18.19
N ARG A 177 17.89 1.43 -17.04
CA ARG A 177 18.54 2.69 -16.70
C ARG A 177 19.83 2.52 -15.90
N LEU A 178 20.17 1.29 -15.51
CA LEU A 178 21.42 0.97 -14.81
C LEU A 178 22.60 1.17 -15.80
N LYS A 179 23.68 1.78 -15.29
CA LYS A 179 24.92 1.98 -16.06
C LYS A 179 25.82 0.74 -16.02
N ASN A 180 25.80 0.05 -14.88
CA ASN A 180 26.61 -1.15 -14.66
C ASN A 180 25.77 -2.24 -13.96
N PRO A 181 24.92 -2.97 -14.70
CA PRO A 181 24.06 -4.02 -14.12
C PRO A 181 24.84 -5.11 -13.36
N GLY A 182 26.11 -5.35 -13.71
CA GLY A 182 26.98 -6.32 -13.02
C GLY A 182 27.41 -5.86 -11.61
N LYS A 183 27.24 -4.58 -11.29
CA LYS A 183 27.51 -4.00 -9.98
C LYS A 183 26.25 -3.35 -9.36
N ALA A 184 25.10 -3.78 -9.78
CA ALA A 184 23.81 -3.31 -9.25
C ALA A 184 23.23 -4.31 -8.26
N ALA A 185 22.75 -3.81 -7.12
CA ALA A 185 21.93 -4.58 -6.18
C ALA A 185 20.45 -4.36 -6.48
N TYR A 186 19.66 -5.41 -6.34
CA TYR A 186 18.20 -5.38 -6.47
C TYR A 186 17.57 -5.52 -5.10
N VAL A 187 16.82 -4.50 -4.66
CA VAL A 187 16.26 -4.42 -3.31
C VAL A 187 14.76 -4.31 -3.37
N PHE A 188 14.08 -5.18 -2.64
CA PHE A 188 12.64 -5.12 -2.44
C PHE A 188 12.35 -4.60 -1.04
N THR A 189 11.46 -3.59 -0.92
CA THR A 189 11.16 -2.99 0.38
C THR A 189 9.69 -3.11 0.78
N ALA A 190 9.47 -3.12 2.09
CA ALA A 190 8.16 -3.13 2.71
C ALA A 190 8.21 -2.39 4.07
N HIS A 191 7.04 -2.09 4.64
CA HIS A 191 6.97 -1.51 5.98
C HIS A 191 7.53 -2.47 7.02
N SER A 192 8.32 -1.98 7.96
CA SER A 192 8.75 -2.76 9.11
C SER A 192 7.58 -3.04 10.05
N ILE A 193 7.63 -4.16 10.74
CA ILE A 193 6.69 -4.51 11.81
C ILE A 193 7.46 -4.91 13.09
N PRO A 194 6.87 -4.80 14.29
CA PRO A 194 7.51 -5.27 15.50
C PRO A 194 7.88 -6.75 15.43
N LEU A 195 9.09 -7.13 15.87
CA LEU A 195 9.51 -8.53 15.92
C LEU A 195 8.58 -9.38 16.76
N SER A 196 7.97 -8.81 17.78
CA SER A 196 6.97 -9.49 18.60
C SER A 196 5.73 -9.98 17.80
N ALA A 197 5.40 -9.36 16.67
CA ALA A 197 4.35 -9.85 15.77
C ALA A 197 4.85 -11.07 14.99
N VAL A 198 6.10 -11.02 14.49
CA VAL A 198 6.73 -12.14 13.77
C VAL A 198 6.84 -13.38 14.67
N GLU A 199 7.26 -13.21 15.92
CA GLU A 199 7.34 -14.27 16.91
C GLU A 199 5.97 -14.92 17.21
N LYS A 200 4.88 -14.16 17.09
CA LYS A 200 3.50 -14.64 17.19
C LYS A 200 2.99 -15.32 15.92
N GLY A 201 3.84 -15.47 14.91
CA GLY A 201 3.52 -16.19 13.67
C GLY A 201 2.92 -15.30 12.57
N ASP A 202 3.11 -13.98 12.61
CA ASP A 202 2.68 -13.10 11.52
C ASP A 202 3.33 -13.55 10.19
N PRO A 203 2.54 -13.87 9.15
CA PRO A 203 3.08 -14.37 7.88
C PRO A 203 3.74 -13.28 7.02
N TYR A 204 3.61 -12.01 7.39
CA TYR A 204 4.02 -10.85 6.60
C TYR A 204 5.44 -10.94 6.02
N PRO A 205 6.50 -11.24 6.82
CA PRO A 205 7.86 -11.28 6.27
C PRO A 205 8.01 -12.34 5.17
N ARG A 206 7.41 -13.51 5.37
CA ARG A 206 7.44 -14.60 4.39
C ARG A 206 6.67 -14.26 3.11
N GLN A 207 5.56 -13.52 3.22
CA GLN A 207 4.80 -13.06 2.07
C GLN A 207 5.56 -11.99 1.28
N VAL A 208 6.23 -11.04 1.94
CA VAL A 208 7.09 -10.03 1.31
C VAL A 208 8.24 -10.72 0.56
N GLU A 209 8.93 -11.65 1.21
CA GLU A 209 10.01 -12.44 0.61
C GLU A 209 9.51 -13.24 -0.60
N LYS A 210 8.32 -13.85 -0.49
CA LYS A 210 7.69 -14.58 -1.60
C LYS A 210 7.44 -13.71 -2.82
N THR A 211 6.92 -12.49 -2.61
CA THR A 211 6.75 -11.52 -3.70
C THR A 211 8.09 -11.19 -4.37
N ALA A 212 9.11 -10.90 -3.55
CA ALA A 212 10.47 -10.60 -4.03
C ALA A 212 11.07 -11.74 -4.84
N GLU A 213 11.00 -12.99 -4.33
CA GLU A 213 11.44 -14.19 -5.04
C GLU A 213 10.78 -14.37 -6.41
N LEU A 214 9.44 -14.20 -6.47
CA LEU A 214 8.69 -14.38 -7.70
C LEU A 214 9.04 -13.32 -8.75
N ILE A 215 9.24 -12.06 -8.33
CA ILE A 215 9.70 -10.99 -9.21
C ILE A 215 11.13 -11.28 -9.68
N ALA A 216 12.05 -11.61 -8.75
CA ALA A 216 13.45 -11.94 -9.07
C ALA A 216 13.54 -13.10 -10.06
N LYS A 217 12.77 -14.17 -9.84
CA LYS A 217 12.68 -15.32 -10.76
C LYS A 217 12.17 -14.90 -12.13
N LYS A 218 11.15 -14.06 -12.20
CA LYS A 218 10.55 -13.60 -13.47
C LYS A 218 11.52 -12.76 -14.30
N LEU A 219 12.38 -11.98 -13.64
CA LEU A 219 13.40 -11.13 -14.28
C LEU A 219 14.77 -11.80 -14.37
N ALA A 220 14.90 -13.06 -13.96
CA ALA A 220 16.17 -13.79 -13.88
C ALA A 220 17.28 -13.01 -13.15
N LEU A 221 16.93 -12.34 -12.05
CA LEU A 221 17.89 -11.58 -11.24
C LEU A 221 18.88 -12.56 -10.57
N PRO A 222 20.19 -12.25 -10.58
CA PRO A 222 21.20 -13.17 -10.03
C PRO A 222 21.13 -13.27 -8.50
N ARG A 223 20.76 -12.18 -7.84
CA ARG A 223 20.61 -12.05 -6.39
C ARG A 223 19.66 -10.89 -6.10
N PHE A 224 18.94 -10.96 -5.00
CA PHE A 224 18.13 -9.83 -4.50
C PHE A 224 18.27 -9.74 -2.98
N HIS A 225 17.84 -8.60 -2.45
CA HIS A 225 17.78 -8.32 -1.02
C HIS A 225 16.37 -7.85 -0.65
N VAL A 226 15.97 -8.13 0.59
CA VAL A 226 14.77 -7.56 1.18
C VAL A 226 15.20 -6.62 2.30
N ALA A 227 14.62 -5.43 2.34
CA ALA A 227 14.82 -4.46 3.39
C ALA A 227 13.48 -3.89 3.85
N TYR A 228 13.51 -3.26 5.02
CA TYR A 228 12.32 -2.68 5.60
C TYR A 228 12.52 -1.17 5.85
N GLN A 229 11.42 -0.45 5.98
CA GLN A 229 11.40 0.99 6.22
C GLN A 229 10.30 1.36 7.22
N SER A 230 10.26 2.61 7.63
CA SER A 230 9.15 3.14 8.44
C SER A 230 8.96 2.44 9.80
N ALA A 231 10.04 1.94 10.40
CA ALA A 231 9.98 1.36 11.75
C ALA A 231 9.38 2.37 12.74
N GLY A 232 8.45 1.90 13.56
CA GLY A 232 7.81 2.76 14.57
C GLY A 232 8.78 3.14 15.69
N ARG A 233 8.53 4.29 16.32
CA ARG A 233 9.33 4.81 17.43
C ARG A 233 8.90 4.22 18.77
N THR A 234 8.88 2.90 18.85
CA THR A 234 8.64 2.19 20.11
C THR A 234 9.93 1.55 20.62
N PRO A 235 10.08 1.31 21.91
CA PRO A 235 11.27 0.67 22.47
C PRO A 235 11.49 -0.78 22.03
N GLU A 236 10.46 -1.43 21.47
CA GLU A 236 10.57 -2.82 20.99
C GLU A 236 11.38 -2.91 19.69
N PRO A 237 12.07 -4.05 19.45
CA PRO A 237 12.80 -4.26 18.20
C PRO A 237 11.84 -4.43 17.02
N TRP A 238 12.26 -3.91 15.87
CA TRP A 238 11.52 -3.95 14.61
C TRP A 238 12.23 -4.82 13.58
N LEU A 239 11.47 -5.31 12.61
CA LEU A 239 11.95 -6.17 11.55
C LEU A 239 12.93 -5.41 10.64
N GLY A 240 14.10 -5.99 10.38
CA GLY A 240 15.17 -5.42 9.57
C GLY A 240 15.69 -6.39 8.51
N PRO A 241 16.73 -6.03 7.76
CA PRO A 241 17.49 -4.78 7.93
C PRO A 241 16.70 -3.53 7.49
N ASP A 242 16.99 -2.37 8.10
CA ASP A 242 16.54 -1.07 7.59
C ASP A 242 17.18 -0.79 6.23
N ILE A 243 16.47 -0.09 5.35
CA ILE A 243 16.95 0.21 4.00
C ILE A 243 18.27 1.00 4.02
N ASN A 244 18.43 1.95 4.95
CA ASN A 244 19.66 2.76 5.05
C ASN A 244 20.85 1.94 5.59
N GLU A 245 20.59 0.98 6.48
CA GLU A 245 21.59 0.00 6.94
C GLU A 245 22.03 -0.90 5.79
N LEU A 246 21.06 -1.43 5.02
CA LEU A 246 21.35 -2.26 3.86
C LEU A 246 22.19 -1.49 2.81
N LEU A 247 21.91 -0.23 2.56
CA LEU A 247 22.69 0.59 1.61
C LEU A 247 24.16 0.67 2.01
N ARG A 248 24.49 0.81 3.32
CA ARG A 248 25.87 0.80 3.81
C ARG A 248 26.54 -0.55 3.55
N THR A 249 25.86 -1.64 3.88
CA THR A 249 26.36 -3.01 3.62
C THR A 249 26.61 -3.24 2.12
N LEU A 250 25.69 -2.85 1.25
CA LEU A 250 25.86 -2.97 -0.19
C LEU A 250 27.06 -2.17 -0.72
N LYS A 251 27.30 -0.99 -0.15
CA LYS A 251 28.51 -0.21 -0.49
C LYS A 251 29.79 -0.95 -0.10
N GLU A 252 29.83 -1.52 1.08
CA GLU A 252 30.97 -2.33 1.56
C GLU A 252 31.20 -3.59 0.71
N GLU A 253 30.13 -4.19 0.21
CA GLU A 253 30.17 -5.32 -0.73
C GLU A 253 30.59 -4.92 -2.16
N GLY A 254 30.80 -3.63 -2.44
CA GLY A 254 31.32 -3.13 -3.71
C GLY A 254 30.27 -2.84 -4.77
N TYR A 255 28.99 -2.77 -4.41
CA TYR A 255 27.94 -2.30 -5.33
C TYR A 255 28.11 -0.80 -5.64
N GLU A 256 27.70 -0.40 -6.83
CA GLU A 256 27.75 0.99 -7.32
C GLU A 256 26.35 1.55 -7.55
N GLU A 257 25.38 0.69 -7.86
CA GLU A 257 24.01 1.05 -8.15
C GLU A 257 23.04 0.18 -7.34
N VAL A 258 21.88 0.74 -7.01
CA VAL A 258 20.80 0.04 -6.29
C VAL A 258 19.48 0.30 -7.00
N ALA A 259 18.82 -0.77 -7.45
CA ALA A 259 17.45 -0.73 -7.99
C ALA A 259 16.48 -1.13 -6.87
N VAL A 260 15.61 -0.22 -6.44
CA VAL A 260 14.66 -0.43 -5.34
C VAL A 260 13.24 -0.56 -5.87
N GLN A 261 12.50 -1.57 -5.39
CA GLN A 261 11.09 -1.75 -5.62
C GLN A 261 10.33 -1.89 -4.30
N ALA A 262 9.43 -0.94 -3.99
CA ALA A 262 8.58 -0.97 -2.81
C ALA A 262 7.42 -1.96 -3.00
N VAL A 263 7.66 -3.27 -2.76
CA VAL A 263 6.64 -4.31 -2.98
C VAL A 263 5.54 -4.32 -1.92
N GLY A 264 5.83 -3.81 -0.71
CA GLY A 264 4.85 -3.66 0.36
C GLY A 264 3.84 -2.53 0.12
N PHE A 265 4.11 -1.65 -0.85
CA PHE A 265 3.36 -0.43 -1.10
C PHE A 265 2.96 -0.31 -2.58
N PRO A 266 1.77 -0.81 -2.97
CA PRO A 266 1.28 -0.64 -4.34
C PRO A 266 1.04 0.80 -4.75
N ALA A 267 0.81 1.71 -3.79
CA ALA A 267 0.54 3.13 -4.03
C ALA A 267 1.60 4.03 -3.41
N ASP A 268 1.95 5.11 -4.12
CA ASP A 268 2.79 6.18 -3.58
C ASP A 268 2.07 6.91 -2.43
N HIS A 269 2.80 7.19 -1.37
CA HIS A 269 2.33 7.89 -0.17
C HIS A 269 3.51 8.45 0.62
N LEU A 270 3.24 9.05 1.80
CA LEU A 270 4.24 9.69 2.65
C LEU A 270 5.49 8.83 2.82
N GLU A 271 5.34 7.57 3.25
CA GLU A 271 6.49 6.73 3.61
C GLU A 271 7.32 6.32 2.38
N VAL A 272 6.69 6.11 1.21
CA VAL A 272 7.44 5.86 -0.03
C VAL A 272 8.25 7.08 -0.44
N PHE A 273 7.63 8.26 -0.41
CA PHE A 273 8.32 9.49 -0.83
C PHE A 273 9.38 9.93 0.19
N TYR A 274 9.03 9.90 1.47
CA TYR A 274 9.96 10.36 2.50
C TYR A 274 11.11 9.36 2.71
N ASP A 275 10.80 8.10 3.01
CA ASP A 275 11.81 7.13 3.41
C ASP A 275 12.68 6.68 2.22
N LEU A 276 12.11 6.57 1.00
CA LEU A 276 12.86 6.09 -0.17
C LEU A 276 13.36 7.24 -1.06
N ASP A 277 12.52 8.23 -1.38
CA ASP A 277 12.91 9.29 -2.33
C ASP A 277 13.67 10.44 -1.67
N LEU A 278 13.60 10.60 -0.33
CA LEU A 278 14.38 11.58 0.41
C LEU A 278 15.48 10.94 1.25
N GLU A 279 15.16 10.15 2.29
CA GLU A 279 16.15 9.62 3.25
C GLU A 279 17.10 8.60 2.59
N ALA A 280 16.58 7.54 1.96
CA ALA A 280 17.42 6.55 1.31
C ALA A 280 18.21 7.13 0.13
N GLN A 281 17.65 8.10 -0.61
CA GLN A 281 18.38 8.83 -1.65
C GLN A 281 19.51 9.69 -1.07
N ALA A 282 19.32 10.31 0.10
CA ALA A 282 20.38 11.07 0.78
C ALA A 282 21.50 10.12 1.23
N THR A 283 21.16 9.03 1.91
CA THR A 283 22.11 7.99 2.33
C THR A 283 22.89 7.42 1.13
N ALA A 284 22.20 7.10 0.05
CA ALA A 284 22.88 6.59 -1.16
C ALA A 284 23.87 7.60 -1.75
N ARG A 285 23.49 8.89 -1.81
CA ARG A 285 24.40 9.96 -2.28
C ARG A 285 25.62 10.12 -1.40
N GLU A 286 25.48 10.09 -0.08
CA GLU A 286 26.59 10.16 0.88
C GLU A 286 27.58 9.00 0.70
N LEU A 287 27.04 7.81 0.39
CA LEU A 287 27.84 6.61 0.14
C LEU A 287 28.41 6.53 -1.28
N GLY A 288 28.05 7.46 -2.17
CA GLY A 288 28.41 7.40 -3.59
C GLY A 288 27.77 6.22 -4.32
N LEU A 289 26.58 5.81 -3.89
CA LEU A 289 25.71 4.85 -4.57
C LEU A 289 24.71 5.59 -5.46
N ARG A 290 24.38 5.01 -6.61
CA ARG A 290 23.28 5.47 -7.45
C ARG A 290 22.03 4.67 -7.14
N LEU A 291 21.07 5.24 -6.42
CA LEU A 291 19.80 4.60 -6.09
C LEU A 291 18.75 4.99 -7.13
N LEU A 292 18.07 3.99 -7.69
CA LEU A 292 16.96 4.14 -8.63
C LEU A 292 15.74 3.41 -8.07
N ARG A 293 14.68 4.14 -7.74
CA ARG A 293 13.41 3.54 -7.30
C ARG A 293 12.50 3.28 -8.50
N ALA A 294 11.97 2.07 -8.56
CA ALA A 294 10.86 1.74 -9.45
C ALA A 294 9.59 2.43 -8.96
N ARG A 295 8.81 2.99 -9.89
CA ARG A 295 7.55 3.64 -9.53
C ARG A 295 6.54 2.65 -8.96
N SER A 296 5.70 3.11 -8.05
CA SER A 296 4.60 2.29 -7.51
C SER A 296 3.55 1.98 -8.58
N LEU A 297 2.72 0.98 -8.35
CA LEU A 297 1.67 0.56 -9.29
C LEU A 297 0.54 1.60 -9.38
N ASN A 298 0.28 2.30 -8.27
CA ASN A 298 -0.74 3.33 -8.17
C ASN A 298 -2.11 2.84 -8.67
N ALA A 299 -2.71 3.56 -9.62
CA ALA A 299 -3.97 3.18 -10.26
C ALA A 299 -3.76 2.69 -11.71
N ASP A 300 -2.60 2.15 -12.05
CA ASP A 300 -2.30 1.65 -13.38
C ASP A 300 -3.18 0.43 -13.73
N LEU A 301 -3.57 0.31 -14.98
CA LEU A 301 -4.56 -0.68 -15.41
C LEU A 301 -4.15 -2.14 -15.12
N ASP A 302 -2.88 -2.45 -15.14
CA ASP A 302 -2.37 -3.77 -14.80
C ASP A 302 -2.63 -4.14 -13.33
N TYR A 303 -2.51 -3.19 -12.40
CA TYR A 303 -2.86 -3.41 -11.00
C TYR A 303 -4.38 -3.43 -10.78
N ILE A 304 -5.13 -2.58 -11.48
CA ILE A 304 -6.59 -2.61 -11.43
C ILE A 304 -7.13 -3.95 -11.95
N GLN A 305 -6.49 -4.54 -12.98
CA GLN A 305 -6.85 -5.88 -13.45
C GLN A 305 -6.64 -6.94 -12.36
N VAL A 306 -5.55 -6.85 -11.58
CA VAL A 306 -5.32 -7.73 -10.42
C VAL A 306 -6.47 -7.63 -9.42
N LEU A 307 -6.85 -6.39 -9.05
CA LEU A 307 -7.98 -6.18 -8.12
C LEU A 307 -9.29 -6.75 -8.67
N LYS A 308 -9.55 -6.59 -9.97
CA LYS A 308 -10.71 -7.17 -10.64
C LYS A 308 -10.70 -8.70 -10.56
N ASP A 309 -9.59 -9.33 -10.93
CA ASP A 309 -9.46 -10.80 -10.92
C ASP A 309 -9.72 -11.37 -9.51
N LEU A 310 -9.20 -10.69 -8.47
CA LEU A 310 -9.42 -11.06 -7.07
C LEU A 310 -10.89 -10.93 -6.65
N VAL A 311 -11.54 -9.83 -7.04
CA VAL A 311 -12.96 -9.60 -6.75
C VAL A 311 -13.83 -10.65 -7.45
N GLU A 312 -13.58 -10.94 -8.72
CA GLU A 312 -14.35 -11.94 -9.49
C GLU A 312 -14.13 -13.36 -8.94
N ALA A 313 -12.91 -13.69 -8.51
CA ALA A 313 -12.61 -14.98 -7.88
C ALA A 313 -13.27 -15.15 -6.51
N ALA A 314 -13.36 -14.07 -5.72
CA ALA A 314 -13.97 -14.07 -4.40
C ALA A 314 -15.50 -13.97 -4.44
N TRP A 315 -16.07 -13.42 -5.52
CA TRP A 315 -17.52 -13.26 -5.63
C TRP A 315 -18.20 -14.62 -5.79
N PRO A 316 -19.09 -15.03 -4.85
CA PRO A 316 -19.75 -16.32 -4.94
C PRO A 316 -20.68 -16.35 -6.16
N ARG A 317 -20.60 -17.44 -6.89
CA ARG A 317 -21.45 -17.74 -8.04
C ARG A 317 -22.84 -18.18 -7.61
#